data_f244ef3371a7a71d718056227163439b
#
_entry.id   f244ef3371a7a71d718056227163439b
#
_cell.length_a   1.000
_cell.length_b   1.000
_cell.length_c   1.000
_cell.angle_alpha   90.00
_cell.angle_beta   90.00
_cell.angle_gamma   90.00
#
_symmetry.space_group_name_H-M   'P 1'
#
loop_
_entity.id
_entity.type
_entity.pdbx_description
1 polymer ?
#
loop_
_entity_poly.entity_id
_entity_poly.type
_entity_poly.pdbx_seq_one_letter_code
_entity_poly.pdbx_strand_id
1 'polypeptide(L)'
;MAKGEKEACKLLMSRDYVMMSLLHEKYVDLLRQYYYVGGMPEAVSKYVETGALREVRRIQQEILQGYDLDFSKHAPKEQVPRIRMVWNSVPSQLFKENKKFIYGALRKGARAKDFE
;
A
#
# COMPACT_ATOMS: atom_id res chain seq x y z
N MET A 1 -9.74 -18.47 -2.87
CA MET A 1 -8.79 -18.66 -4.01
C MET A 1 -9.34 -19.70 -4.96
N ALA A 2 -9.49 -19.34 -6.23
CA ALA A 2 -9.95 -20.26 -7.26
C ALA A 2 -8.90 -21.38 -7.48
N LYS A 3 -9.36 -22.57 -7.94
CA LYS A 3 -8.48 -23.74 -8.16
C LYS A 3 -7.29 -23.43 -9.09
N GLY A 4 -7.51 -22.61 -10.13
CA GLY A 4 -6.44 -22.18 -11.04
C GLY A 4 -5.37 -21.25 -10.46
N GLU A 5 -5.66 -20.54 -9.36
CA GLU A 5 -4.67 -19.71 -8.68
C GLU A 5 -3.72 -20.55 -7.83
N LYS A 6 -4.21 -21.65 -7.23
CA LYS A 6 -3.36 -22.59 -6.49
C LYS A 6 -2.35 -23.29 -7.40
N GLU A 7 -2.76 -23.64 -8.64
CA GLU A 7 -1.88 -24.25 -9.64
C GLU A 7 -0.82 -23.25 -10.13
N ALA A 8 -1.19 -21.99 -10.37
CA ALA A 8 -0.26 -20.93 -10.71
C ALA A 8 0.80 -20.72 -9.61
N CYS A 9 0.39 -20.69 -8.33
CA CYS A 9 1.34 -20.61 -7.21
C CYS A 9 2.30 -21.81 -7.15
N LYS A 10 1.80 -23.03 -7.40
CA LYS A 10 2.66 -24.24 -7.44
C LYS A 10 3.70 -24.15 -8.55
N LEU A 11 3.33 -23.67 -9.73
CA LEU A 11 4.25 -23.49 -10.86
C LEU A 11 5.31 -22.44 -10.56
N LEU A 12 4.96 -21.32 -9.89
CA LEU A 12 5.94 -20.33 -9.44
C LEU A 12 6.95 -20.94 -8.45
N MET A 13 6.50 -21.79 -7.54
CA MET A 13 7.35 -22.46 -6.57
C MET A 13 8.26 -23.53 -7.21
N SER A 14 7.79 -24.20 -8.27
CA SER A 14 8.57 -25.21 -8.99
C SER A 14 9.69 -24.64 -9.87
N ARG A 15 9.68 -23.31 -10.12
CA ARG A 15 10.62 -22.61 -11.02
C ARG A 15 10.63 -23.16 -12.46
N ASP A 16 9.52 -23.69 -12.92
CA ASP A 16 9.36 -24.12 -14.30
C ASP A 16 9.17 -22.88 -15.20
N TYR A 17 10.29 -22.32 -15.67
CA TYR A 17 10.33 -21.10 -16.45
C TYR A 17 9.60 -21.20 -17.80
N VAL A 18 9.51 -22.39 -18.39
CA VAL A 18 8.81 -22.63 -19.66
C VAL A 18 7.31 -22.49 -19.44
N MET A 19 6.77 -23.19 -18.45
CA MET A 19 5.36 -23.09 -18.09
C MET A 19 5.00 -21.71 -17.54
N MET A 20 5.91 -21.05 -16.80
CA MET A 20 5.72 -19.68 -16.32
C MET A 20 5.61 -18.68 -17.47
N SER A 21 6.40 -18.82 -18.54
CA SER A 21 6.32 -17.92 -19.70
C SER A 21 5.00 -18.06 -20.47
N LEU A 22 4.43 -19.26 -20.54
CA LEU A 22 3.09 -19.49 -21.13
C LEU A 22 1.96 -18.81 -20.33
N LEU A 23 2.16 -18.62 -19.02
CA LEU A 23 1.20 -17.99 -18.13
C LEU A 23 1.55 -16.53 -17.80
N HIS A 24 2.48 -15.95 -18.54
CA HIS A 24 3.02 -14.61 -18.26
C HIS A 24 1.92 -13.54 -18.07
N GLU A 25 0.98 -13.44 -19.00
CA GLU A 25 -0.11 -12.45 -18.92
C GLU A 25 -0.96 -12.65 -17.66
N LYS A 26 -1.27 -13.90 -17.32
CA LYS A 26 -2.01 -14.21 -16.09
C LYS A 26 -1.26 -13.78 -14.83
N TYR A 27 0.07 -13.98 -14.78
CA TYR A 27 0.88 -13.53 -13.64
C TYR A 27 0.94 -12.00 -13.57
N VAL A 28 1.05 -11.33 -14.70
CA VAL A 28 1.04 -9.86 -14.76
C VAL A 28 -0.30 -9.31 -14.25
N ASP A 29 -1.42 -9.91 -14.63
CA ASP A 29 -2.74 -9.47 -14.16
C ASP A 29 -2.94 -9.73 -12.66
N LEU A 30 -2.49 -10.87 -12.14
CA LEU A 30 -2.49 -11.15 -10.71
C LEU A 30 -1.61 -10.15 -9.93
N LEU A 31 -0.46 -9.79 -10.48
CA LEU A 31 0.43 -8.78 -9.89
C LEU A 31 -0.21 -7.39 -9.88
N ARG A 32 -0.90 -7.00 -10.96
CA ARG A 32 -1.66 -5.74 -11.02
C ARG A 32 -2.77 -5.71 -9.98
N GLN A 33 -3.52 -6.80 -9.84
CA GLN A 33 -4.54 -6.94 -8.80
C GLN A 33 -3.92 -6.80 -7.40
N TYR A 34 -2.80 -7.46 -7.15
CA TYR A 34 -2.07 -7.36 -5.89
C TYR A 34 -1.63 -5.93 -5.59
N TYR A 35 -1.08 -5.20 -6.58
CA TYR A 35 -0.70 -3.80 -6.39
C TYR A 35 -1.88 -2.89 -6.09
N TYR A 36 -3.06 -3.20 -6.63
CA TYR A 36 -4.26 -2.42 -6.37
C TYR A 36 -4.90 -2.75 -5.02
N VAL A 37 -5.07 -4.02 -4.72
CA VAL A 37 -5.74 -4.51 -3.49
C VAL A 37 -4.85 -4.34 -2.27
N GLY A 38 -3.54 -4.55 -2.44
CA GLY A 38 -2.56 -4.52 -1.35
C GLY A 38 -2.65 -5.74 -0.45
N GLY A 39 -2.06 -5.62 0.75
CA GLY A 39 -1.97 -6.69 1.74
C GLY A 39 -2.83 -6.47 3.00
N MET A 40 -3.65 -5.41 3.07
CA MET A 40 -4.50 -5.17 4.22
C MET A 40 -5.63 -6.21 4.28
N PRO A 41 -5.75 -6.99 5.38
CA PRO A 41 -6.68 -8.12 5.45
C PRO A 41 -8.13 -7.77 5.09
N GLU A 42 -8.60 -6.63 5.54
CA GLU A 42 -9.97 -6.17 5.29
C GLU A 42 -10.20 -5.86 3.80
N ALA A 43 -9.24 -5.21 3.14
CA ALA A 43 -9.29 -4.93 1.71
C ALA A 43 -9.24 -6.22 0.88
N VAL A 44 -8.37 -7.17 1.27
CA VAL A 44 -8.25 -8.48 0.62
C VAL A 44 -9.53 -9.29 0.80
N SER A 45 -10.10 -9.33 2.01
CA SER A 45 -11.37 -10.04 2.28
C SER A 45 -12.48 -9.49 1.40
N LYS A 46 -12.60 -8.16 1.33
CA LYS A 46 -13.61 -7.52 0.49
C LYS A 46 -13.46 -7.82 -1.00
N TYR A 47 -12.22 -7.85 -1.47
CA TYR A 47 -11.95 -8.22 -2.86
C TYR A 47 -12.33 -9.67 -3.16
N VAL A 48 -12.00 -10.60 -2.25
CA VAL A 48 -12.36 -12.02 -2.41
C VAL A 48 -13.88 -12.23 -2.40
N GLU A 49 -14.61 -11.47 -1.59
CA GLU A 49 -16.07 -11.55 -1.50
C GLU A 49 -16.79 -10.99 -2.75
N THR A 50 -16.34 -9.84 -3.24
CA THR A 50 -17.12 -9.06 -4.22
C THR A 50 -16.50 -8.98 -5.61
N GLY A 51 -15.18 -9.20 -5.74
CA GLY A 51 -14.41 -8.91 -6.94
C GLY A 51 -14.40 -7.42 -7.35
N ALA A 52 -15.01 -6.55 -6.54
CA ALA A 52 -15.26 -5.15 -6.88
C ALA A 52 -14.11 -4.25 -6.38
N LEU A 53 -13.24 -3.78 -7.28
CA LEU A 53 -12.14 -2.89 -6.97
C LEU A 53 -12.60 -1.55 -6.34
N ARG A 54 -13.81 -1.09 -6.66
CA ARG A 54 -14.39 0.12 -6.06
C ARG A 54 -14.63 -0.04 -4.56
N GLU A 55 -15.12 -1.20 -4.14
CA GLU A 55 -15.33 -1.52 -2.72
C GLU A 55 -13.99 -1.63 -1.97
N VAL A 56 -13.00 -2.24 -2.59
CA VAL A 56 -11.63 -2.30 -2.06
C VAL A 56 -11.09 -0.88 -1.81
N ARG A 57 -11.26 0.02 -2.79
CA ARG A 57 -10.82 1.41 -2.65
C ARG A 57 -11.52 2.14 -1.51
N ARG A 58 -12.81 1.90 -1.31
CA ARG A 58 -13.55 2.45 -0.18
C ARG A 58 -12.97 2.00 1.15
N ILE A 59 -12.73 0.70 1.33
CA ILE A 59 -12.09 0.15 2.53
C ILE A 59 -10.70 0.75 2.77
N GLN A 60 -9.87 0.85 1.74
CA GLN A 60 -8.55 1.47 1.85
C GLN A 60 -8.63 2.92 2.34
N GLN A 61 -9.60 3.69 1.84
CA GLN A 61 -9.82 5.08 2.28
C GLN A 61 -10.30 5.15 3.74
N GLU A 62 -11.20 4.26 4.16
CA GLU A 62 -11.65 4.15 5.55
C GLU A 62 -10.49 3.84 6.50
N ILE A 63 -9.59 2.93 6.12
CA ILE A 63 -8.39 2.61 6.90
C ILE A 63 -7.48 3.85 7.03
N LEU A 64 -7.23 4.57 5.93
CA LEU A 64 -6.39 5.78 5.95
C LEU A 64 -7.01 6.89 6.80
N GLN A 65 -8.32 7.06 6.76
CA GLN A 65 -9.05 8.00 7.61
C GLN A 65 -8.97 7.60 9.09
N GLY A 66 -9.05 6.30 9.38
CA GLY A 66 -8.87 5.77 10.73
C GLY A 66 -7.51 6.17 11.32
N TYR A 67 -6.43 6.02 10.57
CA TYR A 67 -5.09 6.46 11.00
C TYR A 67 -5.02 7.97 11.26
N ASP A 68 -5.61 8.81 10.39
CA ASP A 68 -5.62 10.26 10.60
C ASP A 68 -6.38 10.68 11.88
N LEU A 69 -7.48 9.98 12.19
CA LEU A 69 -8.23 10.19 13.43
C LEU A 69 -7.43 9.74 14.66
N ASP A 70 -6.71 8.62 14.57
CA ASP A 70 -5.88 8.09 15.66
C ASP A 70 -4.73 9.05 16.02
N PHE A 71 -4.14 9.75 15.06
CA PHE A 71 -3.14 10.79 15.36
C PHE A 71 -3.71 11.88 16.27
N SER A 72 -4.94 12.30 16.01
CA SER A 72 -5.60 13.34 16.82
C SER A 72 -6.01 12.85 18.20
N LYS A 73 -6.25 11.53 18.35
CA LYS A 73 -6.72 10.92 19.60
C LYS A 73 -5.57 10.59 20.55
N HIS A 74 -4.45 10.13 20.02
CA HIS A 74 -3.36 9.53 20.81
C HIS A 74 -2.11 10.41 20.91
N ALA A 75 -1.88 11.32 19.97
CA ALA A 75 -0.72 12.21 20.03
C ALA A 75 -1.01 13.49 20.81
N PRO A 76 0.02 14.10 21.44
CA PRO A 76 -0.08 15.43 22.02
C PRO A 76 -0.57 16.44 20.96
N LYS A 77 -1.52 17.31 21.33
CA LYS A 77 -2.15 18.27 20.40
C LYS A 77 -1.17 19.11 19.59
N GLU A 78 -0.04 19.45 20.19
CA GLU A 78 1.04 20.23 19.58
C GLU A 78 1.80 19.48 18.49
N GLN A 79 1.83 18.12 18.57
CA GLN A 79 2.54 17.26 17.62
C GLN A 79 1.64 16.83 16.44
N VAL A 80 0.33 16.82 16.60
CA VAL A 80 -0.62 16.38 15.56
C VAL A 80 -0.38 17.07 14.20
N PRO A 81 -0.15 18.39 14.11
CA PRO A 81 0.12 19.03 12.83
C PRO A 81 1.42 18.55 12.17
N ARG A 82 2.45 18.24 12.96
CA ARG A 82 3.73 17.72 12.46
C ARG A 82 3.58 16.28 11.94
N ILE A 83 2.88 15.42 12.70
CA ILE A 83 2.57 14.05 12.31
C ILE A 83 1.81 14.03 10.99
N ARG A 84 0.75 14.86 10.87
CA ARG A 84 -0.02 14.97 9.63
C ARG A 84 0.81 15.48 8.45
N MET A 85 1.72 16.42 8.68
CA MET A 85 2.63 16.91 7.65
C MET A 85 3.53 15.79 7.11
N VAL A 86 4.10 14.98 8.00
CA VAL A 86 4.89 13.79 7.62
C VAL A 86 4.01 12.78 6.88
N TRP A 87 2.86 12.41 7.44
CA TRP A 87 1.91 11.45 6.88
C TRP A 87 1.48 11.82 5.46
N ASN A 88 1.07 13.06 5.24
CA ASN A 88 0.62 13.54 3.94
C ASN A 88 1.76 13.60 2.89
N SER A 89 3.02 13.64 3.33
CA SER A 89 4.17 13.65 2.44
C SER A 89 4.57 12.26 1.95
N VAL A 90 4.15 11.18 2.63
CA VAL A 90 4.58 9.80 2.34
C VAL A 90 4.39 9.43 0.87
N PRO A 91 3.23 9.64 0.22
CA PRO A 91 3.08 9.28 -1.18
C PRO A 91 4.11 9.97 -2.08
N SER A 92 4.30 11.28 -1.91
CA SER A 92 5.25 12.05 -2.71
C SER A 92 6.72 11.66 -2.45
N GLN A 93 7.04 11.25 -1.23
CA GLN A 93 8.39 10.76 -0.87
C GLN A 93 8.68 9.40 -1.48
N LEU A 94 7.69 8.50 -1.56
CA LEU A 94 7.82 7.17 -2.15
C LEU A 94 7.98 7.20 -3.67
N PHE A 95 7.44 8.22 -4.35
CA PHE A 95 7.57 8.39 -5.81
C PHE A 95 8.95 8.84 -6.27
N LYS A 96 9.83 9.26 -5.36
CA LYS A 96 11.19 9.70 -5.70
C LYS A 96 12.10 8.50 -6.00
N GLU A 97 13.00 8.65 -6.95
CA GLU A 97 14.05 7.64 -7.25
C GLU A 97 14.91 7.35 -6.01
N ASN A 98 15.33 8.42 -5.33
CA ASN A 98 16.01 8.31 -4.06
C ASN A 98 14.99 8.21 -2.93
N LYS A 99 14.77 7.00 -2.43
CA LYS A 99 13.80 6.69 -1.37
C LYS A 99 14.20 7.17 0.03
N LYS A 100 15.20 8.05 0.14
CA LYS A 100 15.52 8.72 1.41
C LYS A 100 14.46 9.77 1.72
N PHE A 101 14.00 9.81 2.95
CA PHE A 101 13.05 10.81 3.42
C PHE A 101 13.70 12.22 3.43
N ILE A 102 13.07 13.17 2.77
CA ILE A 102 13.60 14.54 2.61
C ILE A 102 12.75 15.50 3.45
N TYR A 103 13.23 15.89 4.61
CA TYR A 103 12.55 16.81 5.53
C TYR A 103 12.30 18.19 4.90
N GLY A 104 13.25 18.69 4.10
CA GLY A 104 13.10 19.96 3.37
C GLY A 104 11.90 20.02 2.39
N ALA A 105 11.35 18.87 2.00
CA ALA A 105 10.13 18.81 1.21
C ALA A 105 8.85 19.04 2.02
N LEU A 106 8.91 18.90 3.36
CA LEU A 106 7.79 19.20 4.26
C LEU A 106 7.65 20.70 4.48
N ARG A 107 8.76 21.36 4.79
CA ARG A 107 8.86 22.79 5.04
C ARG A 107 10.27 23.26 4.71
N LYS A 108 10.42 24.42 4.07
CA LYS A 108 11.73 25.00 3.77
C LYS A 108 12.58 25.11 5.05
N GLY A 109 13.77 24.53 5.03
CA GLY A 109 14.71 24.50 6.17
C GLY A 109 14.41 23.46 7.25
N ALA A 110 13.41 22.58 7.06
CA ALA A 110 13.09 21.53 8.03
C ALA A 110 14.21 20.50 8.15
N ARG A 111 14.48 20.07 9.40
CA ARG A 111 15.48 19.05 9.76
C ARG A 111 14.81 17.93 10.56
N ALA A 112 15.46 16.77 10.67
CA ALA A 112 14.98 15.63 11.44
C ALA A 112 14.54 16.02 12.86
N LYS A 113 15.37 16.77 13.57
CA LYS A 113 15.13 17.26 14.94
C LYS A 113 13.85 18.09 15.13
N ASP A 114 13.25 18.59 14.04
CA ASP A 114 12.02 19.37 14.12
C ASP A 114 10.79 18.45 14.21
N PHE A 115 10.99 17.12 14.03
CA PHE A 115 9.93 16.08 13.95
C PHE A 115 10.17 14.91 14.91
N GLU A 116 11.22 14.97 15.74
CA GLU A 116 11.52 14.01 16.81
C GLU A 116 10.75 14.28 18.10
#